data_5007c28027e2a3adfa8cccb8efb1b817
#
_entry.id   5007c28027e2a3adfa8cccb8efb1b817
#
_cell.length_a   1.000
_cell.length_b   1.000
_cell.length_c   1.000
_cell.angle_alpha   90.00
_cell.angle_beta   90.00
_cell.angle_gamma   90.00
#
_symmetry.space_group_name_H-M   'P 1'
#
loop_
_entity.id
_entity.type
_entity.pdbx_description
1 polymer ?
#
loop_
_entity_poly.entity_id
_entity_poly.type
_entity_poly.pdbx_seq_one_letter_code
_entity_poly.pdbx_strand_id
1 'polypeptide(L)'
;MRKNRELPRGEVRRLEIESRALAGNLLGDPTRRDLPVYLPPGFKSGDQLPLLVDLVGFTGSGQSHVNWKNFGENVPERLDRLIGEGRMPAAAVAFPDCFSRLGGNQYINSAAIGPYEDYLLGEVVPLVEGNLGVGGPGRRGVFGKSSGGYGAIVHAMRHADFWSAAACHSGDMAFELCYLVDLPKVLIELATKHEGSIERFMRHFESALKPGEKDMLVLNFLAMAASYDPDPSQFLGIRLPCDPATAEIMPARWANWQALDPVNMVEASAGHLRRLKALYIDCGDRDQFNLTFGARQLHRALTRLGIPHRYEEFPDDHSSVDYRMDESLPFIARALV
;
A
#
# COMPACT_ATOMS: atom_id res chain seq x y z
N MET A 1 -11.50 23.94 -7.03
CA MET A 1 -12.28 23.58 -5.82
C MET A 1 -11.75 24.41 -4.66
N ARG A 2 -12.59 25.14 -3.92
CA ARG A 2 -12.16 25.90 -2.75
C ARG A 2 -12.25 24.99 -1.52
N LYS A 3 -11.21 25.02 -0.67
CA LYS A 3 -11.22 24.29 0.60
C LYS A 3 -12.24 24.90 1.56
N ASN A 4 -13.10 24.09 2.15
CA ASN A 4 -14.02 24.54 3.17
C ASN A 4 -13.25 24.85 4.47
N ARG A 5 -13.23 26.12 4.88
CA ARG A 5 -12.51 26.60 6.05
C ARG A 5 -13.39 26.75 7.30
N GLU A 6 -14.69 26.50 7.16
CA GLU A 6 -15.67 26.70 8.24
C GLU A 6 -15.85 25.45 9.11
N LEU A 7 -15.45 24.27 8.59
CA LEU A 7 -15.52 23.03 9.36
C LEU A 7 -14.44 22.99 10.44
N PRO A 8 -14.74 22.39 11.60
CA PRO A 8 -13.73 22.11 12.62
C PRO A 8 -12.58 21.29 12.03
N ARG A 9 -11.36 21.59 12.45
CA ARG A 9 -10.17 20.90 11.95
C ARG A 9 -9.56 20.03 13.02
N GLY A 10 -9.15 18.84 12.60
CA GLY A 10 -8.27 17.99 13.38
C GLY A 10 -6.82 18.48 13.38
N GLU A 11 -5.99 17.78 14.07
CA GLU A 11 -4.55 18.02 14.09
C GLU A 11 -3.78 16.84 13.46
N VAL A 12 -2.63 17.12 12.88
CA VAL A 12 -1.66 16.09 12.50
C VAL A 12 -0.52 16.13 13.50
N ARG A 13 -0.49 15.14 14.38
CA ARG A 13 0.59 14.98 15.35
C ARG A 13 1.70 14.17 14.70
N ARG A 14 2.94 14.63 14.84
CA ARG A 14 4.11 13.92 14.31
C ARG A 14 4.74 13.10 15.42
N LEU A 15 4.72 11.80 15.24
CA LEU A 15 5.48 10.86 16.04
C LEU A 15 6.74 10.45 15.25
N GLU A 16 7.73 9.97 15.96
CA GLU A 16 8.91 9.34 15.36
C GLU A 16 9.04 7.93 15.91
N ILE A 17 9.52 7.02 15.07
CA ILE A 17 9.79 5.65 15.46
C ILE A 17 11.23 5.27 15.07
N GLU A 18 11.99 4.73 16.04
CA GLU A 18 13.25 4.05 15.78
C GLU A 18 12.95 2.56 15.63
N SER A 19 12.87 2.11 14.40
CA SER A 19 12.45 0.74 14.09
C SER A 19 13.55 -0.28 14.35
N ARG A 20 13.23 -1.28 15.16
CA ARG A 20 14.08 -2.46 15.35
C ARG A 20 13.89 -3.46 14.20
N ALA A 21 12.67 -3.57 13.70
CA ALA A 21 12.35 -4.44 12.58
C ALA A 21 13.18 -4.08 11.34
N LEU A 22 13.32 -2.78 11.03
CA LEU A 22 14.06 -2.32 9.86
C LEU A 22 15.57 -2.27 10.07
N ALA A 23 16.10 -2.61 11.24
CA ALA A 23 17.53 -2.58 11.51
C ALA A 23 18.28 -3.61 10.66
N GLY A 24 19.38 -3.16 10.01
CA GLY A 24 20.20 -4.02 9.18
C GLY A 24 19.56 -4.44 7.85
N ASN A 25 18.54 -3.71 7.37
CA ASN A 25 17.95 -3.98 6.06
C ASN A 25 18.99 -3.88 4.93
N LEU A 26 18.85 -4.71 3.91
CA LEU A 26 19.83 -4.85 2.82
C LEU A 26 19.95 -3.57 1.96
N LEU A 27 18.90 -2.76 1.89
CA LEU A 27 18.88 -1.53 1.09
C LEU A 27 19.64 -0.37 1.75
N GLY A 28 19.96 -0.47 3.06
CA GLY A 28 20.56 0.61 3.84
C GLY A 28 19.58 1.75 4.15
N ASP A 29 18.30 1.48 4.11
CA ASP A 29 17.26 2.46 4.45
C ASP A 29 17.31 2.82 5.95
N PRO A 30 16.98 4.07 6.32
CA PRO A 30 17.01 4.51 7.70
C PRO A 30 16.02 3.75 8.58
N THR A 31 16.42 3.49 9.83
CA THR A 31 15.55 2.89 10.87
C THR A 31 14.66 3.92 11.54
N ARG A 32 15.13 5.19 11.60
CA ARG A 32 14.34 6.30 12.11
C ARG A 32 13.34 6.75 11.05
N ARG A 33 12.05 6.68 11.39
CA ARG A 33 10.93 6.96 10.50
C ARG A 33 9.98 7.98 11.09
N ASP A 34 9.50 8.89 10.25
CA ASP A 34 8.41 9.79 10.60
C ASP A 34 7.06 9.05 10.58
N LEU A 35 6.21 9.36 11.56
CA LEU A 35 4.88 8.79 11.67
C LEU A 35 3.87 9.90 11.97
N PRO A 36 3.37 10.60 10.95
CA PRO A 36 2.25 11.52 11.13
C PRO A 36 0.99 10.75 11.53
N VAL A 37 0.21 11.29 12.46
CA VAL A 37 -1.06 10.74 12.89
C VAL A 37 -2.11 11.85 12.91
N TYR A 38 -3.16 11.69 12.10
CA TYR A 38 -4.31 12.59 12.15
C TYR A 38 -5.19 12.23 13.36
N LEU A 39 -5.61 13.24 14.07
CA LEU A 39 -6.56 13.17 15.18
C LEU A 39 -7.75 14.10 14.89
N PRO A 40 -8.99 13.62 15.02
CA PRO A 40 -10.17 14.40 14.64
C PRO A 40 -10.38 15.63 15.55
N PRO A 41 -11.20 16.60 15.11
CA PRO A 41 -11.52 17.77 15.91
C PRO A 41 -12.05 17.39 17.30
N GLY A 42 -11.52 18.04 18.33
CA GLY A 42 -11.95 17.83 19.72
C GLY A 42 -11.43 16.53 20.35
N PHE A 43 -10.51 15.82 19.71
CA PHE A 43 -9.87 14.61 20.24
C PHE A 43 -9.31 14.83 21.65
N LYS A 44 -9.56 13.87 22.53
CA LYS A 44 -8.94 13.76 23.86
C LYS A 44 -8.26 12.40 23.99
N SER A 45 -7.09 12.37 24.63
CA SER A 45 -6.40 11.11 24.88
C SER A 45 -7.30 10.14 25.66
N GLY A 46 -7.41 8.91 25.16
CA GLY A 46 -8.31 7.90 25.72
C GLY A 46 -9.72 7.85 25.11
N ASP A 47 -10.04 8.76 24.18
CA ASP A 47 -11.23 8.61 23.34
C ASP A 47 -11.12 7.30 22.56
N GLN A 48 -12.05 6.39 22.75
CA GLN A 48 -12.04 5.03 22.19
C GLN A 48 -12.23 5.01 20.66
N LEU A 49 -11.46 5.83 19.93
CA LEU A 49 -11.59 6.01 18.49
C LEU A 49 -11.00 4.82 17.73
N PRO A 50 -11.57 4.45 16.56
CA PRO A 50 -10.91 3.56 15.61
C PRO A 50 -9.58 4.15 15.16
N LEU A 51 -8.61 3.27 14.86
CA LEU A 51 -7.36 3.60 14.20
C LEU A 51 -7.39 3.03 12.79
N LEU A 52 -7.23 3.89 11.80
CA LEU A 52 -7.00 3.52 10.41
C LEU A 52 -5.52 3.72 10.07
N VAL A 53 -4.96 2.84 9.25
CA VAL A 53 -3.58 2.96 8.76
C VAL A 53 -3.60 3.11 7.25
N ASP A 54 -2.99 4.20 6.76
CA ASP A 54 -2.92 4.57 5.35
C ASP A 54 -1.64 4.02 4.72
N LEU A 55 -1.79 3.11 3.78
CA LEU A 55 -0.72 2.51 3.00
C LEU A 55 -0.66 3.19 1.62
N VAL A 56 0.40 3.96 1.39
CA VAL A 56 0.54 4.73 0.16
C VAL A 56 0.98 3.86 -1.02
N GLY A 57 0.72 4.32 -2.24
CA GLY A 57 1.18 3.67 -3.47
C GLY A 57 2.68 3.81 -3.70
N PHE A 58 3.20 3.10 -4.72
CA PHE A 58 4.59 3.17 -5.14
C PHE A 58 5.02 4.63 -5.38
N THR A 59 6.25 4.97 -4.99
CA THR A 59 6.84 6.32 -4.95
C THR A 59 6.27 7.28 -3.90
N GLY A 60 5.30 6.86 -3.10
CA GLY A 60 4.76 7.63 -2.00
C GLY A 60 5.39 7.29 -0.65
N SER A 61 5.19 8.19 0.29
CA SER A 61 5.39 7.96 1.73
C SER A 61 4.19 8.51 2.49
N GLY A 62 4.03 8.19 3.76
CA GLY A 62 2.96 8.75 4.59
C GLY A 62 2.89 10.28 4.55
N GLN A 63 4.04 10.95 4.38
CA GLN A 63 4.11 12.40 4.23
C GLN A 63 3.37 12.92 2.99
N SER A 64 3.34 12.16 1.88
CA SER A 64 2.67 12.59 0.64
C SER A 64 1.16 12.76 0.83
N HIS A 65 0.54 12.03 1.75
CA HIS A 65 -0.89 12.10 2.01
C HIS A 65 -1.28 13.20 3.02
N VAL A 66 -0.33 13.72 3.80
CA VAL A 66 -0.55 14.86 4.71
C VAL A 66 -0.07 16.19 4.13
N ASN A 67 0.71 16.19 3.05
CA ASN A 67 1.17 17.41 2.40
C ASN A 67 0.02 18.20 1.80
N TRP A 68 0.15 19.52 1.82
CA TRP A 68 -0.82 20.43 1.21
C TRP A 68 -0.95 20.16 -0.31
N LYS A 69 -2.18 20.17 -0.83
CA LYS A 69 -2.50 20.02 -2.25
C LYS A 69 -3.15 21.29 -2.80
N ASN A 70 -2.72 21.73 -4.01
CA ASN A 70 -3.22 22.97 -4.63
C ASN A 70 -4.71 22.89 -4.98
N PHE A 71 -5.13 21.82 -5.66
CA PHE A 71 -6.47 21.69 -6.28
C PHE A 71 -7.27 20.52 -5.70
N GLY A 72 -6.86 19.95 -4.60
CA GLY A 72 -7.52 18.84 -3.95
C GLY A 72 -7.43 18.92 -2.47
N GLU A 73 -8.00 17.93 -1.81
CA GLU A 73 -7.86 17.70 -0.39
C GLU A 73 -6.71 16.70 -0.17
N ASN A 74 -5.86 16.97 0.82
CA ASN A 74 -5.05 15.90 1.40
C ASN A 74 -5.93 15.02 2.30
N VAL A 75 -5.40 13.91 2.81
CA VAL A 75 -6.22 12.98 3.60
C VAL A 75 -6.73 13.62 4.90
N PRO A 76 -5.94 14.38 5.69
CA PRO A 76 -6.46 15.13 6.84
C PRO A 76 -7.62 16.08 6.52
N GLU A 77 -7.52 16.87 5.44
CA GLU A 77 -8.60 17.77 5.02
C GLU A 77 -9.87 17.03 4.60
N ARG A 78 -9.72 15.86 3.98
CA ARG A 78 -10.83 14.96 3.63
C ARG A 78 -11.51 14.40 4.88
N LEU A 79 -10.73 13.98 5.86
CA LEU A 79 -11.24 13.49 7.14
C LEU A 79 -12.01 14.58 7.90
N ASP A 80 -11.45 15.79 7.98
CA ASP A 80 -12.14 16.95 8.57
C ASP A 80 -13.51 17.18 7.91
N ARG A 81 -13.57 17.12 6.59
CA ARG A 81 -14.82 17.31 5.86
C ARG A 81 -15.79 16.16 6.11
N LEU A 82 -15.36 14.91 5.95
CA LEU A 82 -16.25 13.76 6.12
C LEU A 82 -16.81 13.64 7.54
N ILE A 83 -16.01 13.93 8.55
CA ILE A 83 -16.41 13.92 9.95
C ILE A 83 -17.31 15.14 10.25
N GLY A 84 -16.91 16.33 9.80
CA GLY A 84 -17.66 17.56 10.03
C GLY A 84 -19.03 17.59 9.34
N GLU A 85 -19.18 16.91 8.21
CA GLU A 85 -20.46 16.70 7.50
C GLU A 85 -21.30 15.54 8.08
N GLY A 86 -20.81 14.83 9.09
CA GLY A 86 -21.48 13.66 9.67
C GLY A 86 -21.53 12.44 8.75
N ARG A 87 -20.72 12.40 7.70
CA ARG A 87 -20.64 11.30 6.74
C ARG A 87 -19.80 10.14 7.25
N MET A 88 -18.87 10.41 8.17
CA MET A 88 -17.96 9.44 8.75
C MET A 88 -17.89 9.62 10.27
N PRO A 89 -17.86 8.55 11.08
CA PRO A 89 -17.54 8.68 12.49
C PRO A 89 -16.11 9.16 12.69
N ALA A 90 -15.84 9.79 13.83
CA ALA A 90 -14.50 10.20 14.20
C ALA A 90 -13.55 9.00 14.25
N ALA A 91 -12.37 9.15 13.67
CA ALA A 91 -11.31 8.14 13.65
C ALA A 91 -9.93 8.81 13.64
N ALA A 92 -8.94 8.17 14.24
CA ALA A 92 -7.54 8.50 14.07
C ALA A 92 -6.99 7.81 12.81
N VAL A 93 -6.04 8.45 12.12
CA VAL A 93 -5.41 7.87 10.93
C VAL A 93 -3.89 8.02 11.04
N ALA A 94 -3.17 6.91 10.97
CA ALA A 94 -1.71 6.87 10.94
C ALA A 94 -1.20 6.81 9.50
N PHE A 95 -0.12 7.54 9.22
CA PHE A 95 0.53 7.66 7.91
C PHE A 95 1.99 7.19 8.02
N PRO A 96 2.26 5.88 8.10
CA PRO A 96 3.61 5.39 8.29
C PRO A 96 4.51 5.72 7.10
N ASP A 97 5.75 6.10 7.40
CA ASP A 97 6.79 6.16 6.37
C ASP A 97 7.32 4.76 6.09
N CYS A 98 6.99 4.25 4.93
CA CYS A 98 7.44 2.98 4.39
C CYS A 98 8.21 3.16 3.07
N PHE A 99 8.72 4.36 2.79
CA PHE A 99 9.53 4.60 1.61
C PHE A 99 10.86 3.86 1.70
N SER A 100 11.29 3.26 0.60
CA SER A 100 12.54 2.52 0.50
C SER A 100 13.42 3.05 -0.64
N ARG A 101 14.69 2.70 -0.64
CA ARG A 101 15.64 3.00 -1.72
C ARG A 101 15.14 2.55 -3.10
N LEU A 102 14.26 1.55 -3.16
CA LEU A 102 13.62 1.08 -4.39
C LEU A 102 12.31 1.79 -4.71
N GLY A 103 12.02 2.94 -4.06
CA GLY A 103 10.87 3.79 -4.39
C GLY A 103 9.56 3.43 -3.69
N GLY A 104 9.58 2.54 -2.71
CA GLY A 104 8.42 2.09 -1.97
C GLY A 104 8.54 0.63 -1.56
N ASN A 105 7.46 0.01 -1.14
CA ASN A 105 7.40 -1.42 -0.84
C ASN A 105 5.96 -1.95 -0.95
N GLN A 106 5.81 -3.26 -0.77
CA GLN A 106 4.52 -3.95 -0.86
C GLN A 106 3.93 -4.28 0.52
N TYR A 107 4.45 -3.69 1.59
CA TYR A 107 3.95 -3.84 2.96
C TYR A 107 3.97 -5.28 3.50
N ILE A 108 4.79 -6.12 2.90
CA ILE A 108 5.08 -7.50 3.34
C ILE A 108 6.52 -7.61 3.83
N ASN A 109 6.83 -8.70 4.52
CA ASN A 109 8.21 -9.00 4.89
C ASN A 109 9.00 -9.46 3.66
N SER A 110 10.15 -8.84 3.42
CA SER A 110 11.08 -9.21 2.36
C SER A 110 12.51 -9.23 2.90
N ALA A 111 13.28 -10.25 2.54
CA ALA A 111 14.70 -10.34 2.89
C ALA A 111 15.57 -9.27 2.19
N ALA A 112 15.05 -8.61 1.14
CA ALA A 112 15.71 -7.52 0.44
C ALA A 112 15.27 -6.16 0.97
N ILE A 113 13.96 -5.86 0.93
CA ILE A 113 13.43 -4.54 1.27
C ILE A 113 13.38 -4.33 2.79
N GLY A 114 13.04 -5.37 3.54
CA GLY A 114 12.91 -5.34 4.98
C GLY A 114 11.56 -5.92 5.46
N PRO A 115 11.43 -6.18 6.77
CA PRO A 115 10.24 -6.78 7.36
C PRO A 115 9.15 -5.72 7.64
N TYR A 116 8.58 -5.14 6.59
CA TYR A 116 7.59 -4.06 6.72
C TYR A 116 6.24 -4.52 7.27
N GLU A 117 5.89 -5.80 7.14
CA GLU A 117 4.72 -6.40 7.81
C GLU A 117 4.92 -6.37 9.34
N ASP A 118 6.09 -6.79 9.83
CA ASP A 118 6.44 -6.75 11.25
C ASP A 118 6.56 -5.30 11.76
N TYR A 119 7.12 -4.39 10.95
CA TYR A 119 7.18 -2.97 11.27
C TYR A 119 5.79 -2.37 11.52
N LEU A 120 4.82 -2.65 10.64
CA LEU A 120 3.45 -2.15 10.79
C LEU A 120 2.73 -2.75 11.99
N LEU A 121 2.76 -4.07 12.12
CA LEU A 121 1.99 -4.79 13.14
C LEU A 121 2.65 -4.72 14.53
N GLY A 122 3.97 -4.81 14.57
CA GLY A 122 4.73 -4.90 15.82
C GLY A 122 5.20 -3.56 16.38
N GLU A 123 5.32 -2.53 15.55
CA GLU A 123 5.93 -1.27 15.97
C GLU A 123 5.01 -0.06 15.72
N VAL A 124 4.56 0.17 14.48
CA VAL A 124 3.77 1.37 14.12
C VAL A 124 2.45 1.43 14.87
N VAL A 125 1.63 0.39 14.75
CA VAL A 125 0.30 0.38 15.38
C VAL A 125 0.40 0.39 16.90
N PRO A 126 1.24 -0.45 17.55
CA PRO A 126 1.41 -0.39 19.01
C PRO A 126 1.91 0.97 19.51
N LEU A 127 2.81 1.63 18.76
CA LEU A 127 3.30 2.97 19.16
C LEU A 127 2.16 4.00 19.14
N VAL A 128 1.33 4.01 18.10
CA VAL A 128 0.20 4.93 17.98
C VAL A 128 -0.83 4.66 19.09
N GLU A 129 -1.18 3.41 19.32
CA GLU A 129 -2.13 2.99 20.35
C GLU A 129 -1.65 3.37 21.75
N GLY A 130 -0.38 3.07 22.04
CA GLY A 130 0.21 3.37 23.35
C GLY A 130 0.33 4.86 23.67
N ASN A 131 0.62 5.70 22.67
CA ASN A 131 0.77 7.14 22.85
C ASN A 131 -0.57 7.90 22.89
N LEU A 132 -1.58 7.41 22.15
CA LEU A 132 -2.80 8.19 21.90
C LEU A 132 -4.05 7.57 22.51
N GLY A 133 -4.02 6.29 22.86
CA GLY A 133 -5.18 5.58 23.41
C GLY A 133 -6.30 5.34 22.41
N VAL A 134 -5.95 5.22 21.12
CA VAL A 134 -6.88 4.92 20.01
C VAL A 134 -6.70 3.48 19.53
N GLY A 135 -7.55 2.98 18.64
CA GLY A 135 -7.44 1.63 18.08
C GLY A 135 -7.78 0.53 19.08
N GLY A 136 -6.97 -0.51 19.10
CA GLY A 136 -7.16 -1.74 19.86
C GLY A 136 -7.91 -2.82 19.11
N PRO A 137 -8.00 -4.04 19.66
CA PRO A 137 -8.69 -5.17 19.04
C PRO A 137 -10.12 -4.82 18.62
N GLY A 138 -10.49 -5.15 17.39
CA GLY A 138 -11.81 -4.87 16.85
C GLY A 138 -11.99 -3.45 16.28
N ARG A 139 -11.02 -2.53 16.45
CA ARG A 139 -11.10 -1.13 16.03
C ARG A 139 -9.93 -0.69 15.16
N ARG A 140 -9.23 -1.63 14.53
CA ARG A 140 -8.13 -1.37 13.59
C ARG A 140 -8.60 -1.57 12.16
N GLY A 141 -8.33 -0.60 11.30
CA GLY A 141 -8.56 -0.70 9.86
C GLY A 141 -7.31 -0.37 9.08
N VAL A 142 -7.19 -0.91 7.88
CA VAL A 142 -6.10 -0.64 6.95
C VAL A 142 -6.66 -0.28 5.59
N PHE A 143 -6.09 0.71 4.94
CA PHE A 143 -6.51 1.10 3.60
C PHE A 143 -5.33 1.59 2.77
N GLY A 144 -5.48 1.55 1.47
CA GLY A 144 -4.44 2.04 0.58
C GLY A 144 -4.78 1.92 -0.88
N LYS A 145 -3.91 2.47 -1.72
CA LYS A 145 -4.06 2.48 -3.17
C LYS A 145 -2.82 1.90 -3.85
N SER A 146 -3.00 1.20 -5.00
CA SER A 146 -1.90 0.62 -5.77
C SER A 146 -1.11 -0.38 -4.90
N SER A 147 0.21 -0.23 -4.75
CA SER A 147 1.01 -0.99 -3.78
C SER A 147 0.42 -0.95 -2.36
N GLY A 148 -0.14 0.19 -1.94
CA GLY A 148 -0.84 0.31 -0.66
C GLY A 148 -2.16 -0.47 -0.64
N GLY A 149 -2.87 -0.52 -1.77
CA GLY A 149 -4.07 -1.35 -1.95
C GLY A 149 -3.73 -2.83 -1.88
N TYR A 150 -2.63 -3.25 -2.51
CA TYR A 150 -2.06 -4.59 -2.34
C TYR A 150 -1.76 -4.87 -0.87
N GLY A 151 -1.03 -3.98 -0.21
CA GLY A 151 -0.73 -4.12 1.22
C GLY A 151 -2.00 -4.30 2.04
N ALA A 152 -3.01 -3.46 1.84
CA ALA A 152 -4.26 -3.52 2.59
C ALA A 152 -4.99 -4.86 2.43
N ILE A 153 -5.10 -5.39 1.19
CA ILE A 153 -5.78 -6.66 0.96
C ILE A 153 -4.96 -7.86 1.46
N VAL A 154 -3.64 -7.85 1.32
CA VAL A 154 -2.78 -8.93 1.81
C VAL A 154 -2.76 -8.96 3.34
N HIS A 155 -2.70 -7.80 4.01
CA HIS A 155 -2.85 -7.70 5.46
C HIS A 155 -4.21 -8.24 5.93
N ALA A 156 -5.30 -7.93 5.22
CA ALA A 156 -6.62 -8.49 5.52
C ALA A 156 -6.67 -10.02 5.36
N MET A 157 -5.99 -10.56 4.35
CA MET A 157 -5.89 -11.99 4.09
C MET A 157 -5.06 -12.74 5.14
N ARG A 158 -4.02 -12.11 5.70
CA ARG A 158 -3.10 -12.75 6.62
C ARG A 158 -3.41 -12.47 8.09
N HIS A 159 -3.90 -11.28 8.41
CA HIS A 159 -3.96 -10.75 9.77
C HIS A 159 -5.34 -10.24 10.16
N ALA A 160 -6.41 -11.00 9.86
CA ALA A 160 -7.77 -10.66 10.27
C ALA A 160 -8.00 -10.74 11.80
N ASP A 161 -7.06 -11.28 12.56
CA ASP A 161 -7.04 -11.20 14.03
C ASP A 161 -6.56 -9.82 14.51
N PHE A 162 -5.77 -9.14 13.68
CA PHE A 162 -5.23 -7.82 13.96
C PHE A 162 -6.08 -6.72 13.33
N TRP A 163 -6.42 -6.85 12.04
CA TRP A 163 -7.22 -5.92 11.29
C TRP A 163 -8.70 -6.35 11.27
N SER A 164 -9.59 -5.42 11.55
CA SER A 164 -11.03 -5.69 11.56
C SER A 164 -11.76 -5.15 10.32
N ALA A 165 -11.13 -4.23 9.59
CA ALA A 165 -11.65 -3.69 8.34
C ALA A 165 -10.51 -3.36 7.38
N ALA A 166 -10.77 -3.48 6.07
CA ALA A 166 -9.81 -3.13 5.04
C ALA A 166 -10.46 -2.44 3.84
N ALA A 167 -9.70 -1.53 3.19
CA ALA A 167 -10.09 -0.95 1.90
C ALA A 167 -8.92 -0.99 0.91
N CYS A 168 -9.16 -1.60 -0.24
CA CYS A 168 -8.21 -1.78 -1.34
C CYS A 168 -8.67 -0.95 -2.54
N HIS A 169 -7.94 0.11 -2.86
CA HIS A 169 -8.14 0.93 -4.05
C HIS A 169 -7.13 0.56 -5.12
N SER A 170 -7.60 0.07 -6.26
CA SER A 170 -6.73 -0.30 -7.40
C SER A 170 -5.47 -1.03 -6.95
N GLY A 171 -5.62 -2.06 -6.09
CA GLY A 171 -4.48 -2.81 -5.54
C GLY A 171 -3.84 -3.71 -6.58
N ASP A 172 -2.52 -3.90 -6.48
CA ASP A 172 -1.78 -4.75 -7.40
C ASP A 172 -2.23 -6.21 -7.22
N MET A 173 -2.72 -6.82 -8.29
CA MET A 173 -3.19 -8.21 -8.32
C MET A 173 -3.36 -8.71 -9.76
N ALA A 174 -3.46 -10.01 -9.97
CA ALA A 174 -3.34 -10.68 -11.27
C ALA A 174 -1.99 -10.34 -11.94
N PHE A 175 -0.91 -10.80 -11.32
CA PHE A 175 0.47 -10.38 -11.63
C PHE A 175 0.90 -10.64 -13.07
N GLU A 176 0.27 -11.60 -13.78
CA GLU A 176 0.45 -11.76 -15.22
C GLU A 176 0.01 -10.52 -16.02
N LEU A 177 -1.02 -9.82 -15.54
CA LEU A 177 -1.62 -8.70 -16.26
C LEU A 177 -1.01 -7.36 -15.85
N CYS A 178 -0.60 -7.19 -14.59
CA CYS A 178 -0.06 -5.93 -14.11
C CYS A 178 1.47 -5.85 -14.15
N TYR A 179 2.20 -6.98 -14.15
CA TYR A 179 3.67 -6.96 -14.14
C TYR A 179 4.31 -7.61 -15.35
N LEU A 180 3.89 -8.83 -15.76
CA LEU A 180 4.55 -9.52 -16.88
C LEU A 180 4.42 -8.79 -18.21
N VAL A 181 3.37 -8.01 -18.41
CA VAL A 181 3.19 -7.18 -19.62
C VAL A 181 4.29 -6.13 -19.80
N ASP A 182 4.95 -5.73 -18.73
CA ASP A 182 6.01 -4.75 -18.75
C ASP A 182 7.42 -5.36 -18.76
N LEU A 183 7.55 -6.65 -18.45
CA LEU A 183 8.83 -7.34 -18.39
C LEU A 183 9.71 -7.15 -19.66
N PRO A 184 9.21 -7.31 -20.90
CA PRO A 184 10.03 -7.09 -22.09
C PRO A 184 10.57 -5.65 -22.19
N LYS A 185 9.78 -4.65 -21.79
CA LYS A 185 10.21 -3.24 -21.80
C LYS A 185 11.32 -2.99 -20.78
N VAL A 186 11.20 -3.59 -19.60
CA VAL A 186 12.21 -3.52 -18.53
C VAL A 186 13.53 -4.13 -18.98
N LEU A 187 13.49 -5.32 -19.57
CA LEU A 187 14.69 -6.02 -20.05
C LEU A 187 15.38 -5.27 -21.21
N ILE A 188 14.60 -4.72 -22.15
CA ILE A 188 15.15 -3.88 -23.23
C ILE A 188 15.84 -2.65 -22.69
N GLU A 189 15.24 -1.94 -21.72
CA GLU A 189 15.84 -0.75 -21.13
C GLU A 189 17.14 -1.11 -20.38
N LEU A 190 17.12 -2.16 -19.56
CA LEU A 190 18.32 -2.66 -18.88
C LEU A 190 19.42 -3.03 -19.86
N ALA A 191 19.11 -3.80 -20.92
CA ALA A 191 20.10 -4.25 -21.91
C ALA A 191 20.70 -3.09 -22.71
N THR A 192 19.86 -2.16 -23.18
CA THR A 192 20.30 -1.13 -24.12
C THR A 192 20.96 0.09 -23.46
N LYS A 193 20.60 0.39 -22.22
CA LYS A 193 21.10 1.58 -21.49
C LYS A 193 22.06 1.24 -20.37
N HIS A 194 21.97 0.05 -19.81
CA HIS A 194 22.70 -0.34 -18.60
C HIS A 194 23.48 -1.64 -18.77
N GLU A 195 23.69 -2.12 -20.02
CA GLU A 195 24.42 -3.34 -20.33
C GLU A 195 23.90 -4.58 -19.58
N GLY A 196 22.58 -4.64 -19.33
CA GLY A 196 21.92 -5.70 -18.57
C GLY A 196 22.16 -5.65 -17.05
N SER A 197 22.84 -4.62 -16.55
CA SER A 197 23.24 -4.53 -15.14
C SER A 197 22.24 -3.72 -14.31
N ILE A 198 21.62 -4.37 -13.33
CA ILE A 198 20.79 -3.72 -12.32
C ILE A 198 21.59 -2.70 -11.51
N GLU A 199 22.84 -3.01 -11.18
CA GLU A 199 23.71 -2.08 -10.44
C GLU A 199 24.01 -0.79 -11.22
N ARG A 200 24.25 -0.89 -12.55
CA ARG A 200 24.43 0.29 -13.40
C ARG A 200 23.16 1.11 -13.51
N PHE A 201 22.01 0.45 -13.62
CA PHE A 201 20.71 1.12 -13.60
C PHE A 201 20.52 1.90 -12.30
N MET A 202 20.74 1.27 -11.15
CA MET A 202 20.56 1.94 -9.86
C MET A 202 21.51 3.14 -9.69
N ARG A 203 22.78 3.03 -10.08
CA ARG A 203 23.70 4.18 -10.07
C ARG A 203 23.23 5.31 -10.99
N HIS A 204 22.73 4.98 -12.18
CA HIS A 204 22.15 5.97 -13.08
C HIS A 204 20.91 6.64 -12.43
N PHE A 205 19.98 5.86 -11.93
CA PHE A 205 18.75 6.33 -11.32
C PHE A 205 19.02 7.28 -10.13
N GLU A 206 19.91 6.87 -9.24
CA GLU A 206 20.28 7.65 -8.05
C GLU A 206 21.04 8.95 -8.38
N SER A 207 21.75 9.00 -9.49
CA SER A 207 22.49 10.18 -9.94
C SER A 207 21.68 11.09 -10.88
N ALA A 208 20.55 10.64 -11.40
CA ALA A 208 19.76 11.37 -12.35
C ALA A 208 19.09 12.59 -11.69
N LEU A 209 19.25 13.77 -12.29
CA LEU A 209 18.54 14.98 -11.84
C LEU A 209 17.01 14.87 -12.02
N LYS A 210 16.58 14.07 -12.98
CA LYS A 210 15.18 13.82 -13.28
C LYS A 210 15.05 12.40 -13.86
N PRO A 211 14.53 11.44 -13.10
CA PRO A 211 14.19 10.13 -13.63
C PRO A 211 13.15 10.22 -14.74
N GLY A 212 13.32 9.43 -15.79
CA GLY A 212 12.37 9.32 -16.89
C GLY A 212 11.25 8.31 -16.59
N GLU A 213 10.25 8.28 -17.46
CA GLU A 213 9.13 7.32 -17.34
C GLU A 213 9.63 5.87 -17.41
N LYS A 214 10.60 5.57 -18.27
CA LYS A 214 11.20 4.24 -18.37
C LYS A 214 12.03 3.87 -17.15
N ASP A 215 12.71 4.85 -16.54
CA ASP A 215 13.45 4.62 -15.29
C ASP A 215 12.49 4.21 -14.17
N MET A 216 11.33 4.88 -14.10
CA MET A 216 10.29 4.55 -13.12
C MET A 216 9.70 3.16 -13.36
N LEU A 217 9.49 2.76 -14.62
CA LEU A 217 9.03 1.42 -14.96
C LEU A 217 10.03 0.34 -14.52
N VAL A 218 11.32 0.54 -14.83
CA VAL A 218 12.38 -0.38 -14.41
C VAL A 218 12.45 -0.46 -12.89
N LEU A 219 12.49 0.69 -12.20
CA LEU A 219 12.56 0.73 -10.74
C LEU A 219 11.37 -0.01 -10.10
N ASN A 220 10.15 0.20 -10.60
CA ASN A 220 8.96 -0.49 -10.12
C ASN A 220 9.12 -2.02 -10.24
N PHE A 221 9.52 -2.51 -11.40
CA PHE A 221 9.70 -3.95 -11.60
C PHE A 221 10.79 -4.54 -10.70
N LEU A 222 11.90 -3.83 -10.50
CA LEU A 222 12.98 -4.24 -9.60
C LEU A 222 12.52 -4.26 -8.13
N ALA A 223 11.71 -3.28 -7.71
CA ALA A 223 11.11 -3.26 -6.39
C ALA A 223 10.17 -4.44 -6.15
N MET A 224 9.39 -4.82 -7.17
CA MET A 224 8.52 -6.01 -7.10
C MET A 224 9.35 -7.29 -7.03
N ALA A 225 10.43 -7.40 -7.79
CA ALA A 225 11.35 -8.53 -7.73
C ALA A 225 11.98 -8.68 -6.33
N ALA A 226 12.42 -7.58 -5.74
CA ALA A 226 12.92 -7.54 -4.36
C ALA A 226 11.85 -7.83 -3.30
N SER A 227 10.58 -7.59 -3.61
CA SER A 227 9.46 -7.86 -2.69
C SER A 227 9.03 -9.32 -2.72
N TYR A 228 8.89 -9.90 -3.92
CA TYR A 228 8.18 -11.17 -4.11
C TYR A 228 9.08 -12.41 -4.22
N ASP A 229 10.32 -12.25 -4.69
CA ASP A 229 11.31 -13.34 -4.76
C ASP A 229 12.74 -12.83 -4.47
N PRO A 230 13.01 -12.26 -3.27
CA PRO A 230 14.30 -11.69 -2.94
C PRO A 230 15.39 -12.76 -2.86
N ASP A 231 16.62 -12.36 -3.24
CA ASP A 231 17.82 -13.15 -3.04
C ASP A 231 18.93 -12.28 -2.44
N PRO A 232 19.17 -12.34 -1.13
CA PRO A 232 20.18 -11.52 -0.46
C PRO A 232 21.62 -11.66 -1.01
N SER A 233 21.90 -12.69 -1.81
CA SER A 233 23.20 -12.85 -2.47
C SER A 233 23.37 -11.98 -3.70
N GLN A 234 22.28 -11.41 -4.23
CA GLN A 234 22.26 -10.53 -5.39
C GLN A 234 22.37 -9.06 -4.98
N PHE A 235 22.72 -8.19 -5.94
CA PHE A 235 22.75 -6.76 -5.72
C PHE A 235 21.39 -6.23 -5.24
N LEU A 236 21.35 -5.59 -4.08
CA LEU A 236 20.15 -5.14 -3.37
C LEU A 236 19.05 -6.22 -3.19
N GLY A 237 19.45 -7.49 -3.20
CA GLY A 237 18.53 -8.62 -3.09
C GLY A 237 17.61 -8.83 -4.28
N ILE A 238 17.88 -8.17 -5.42
CA ILE A 238 17.01 -8.19 -6.60
C ILE A 238 17.31 -9.40 -7.47
N ARG A 239 16.30 -10.22 -7.71
CA ARG A 239 16.37 -11.38 -8.60
C ARG A 239 15.16 -11.40 -9.53
N LEU A 240 15.42 -11.28 -10.84
CA LEU A 240 14.36 -11.31 -11.84
C LEU A 240 13.72 -12.70 -11.96
N PRO A 241 12.40 -12.79 -12.24
CA PRO A 241 11.70 -14.06 -12.39
C PRO A 241 11.93 -14.74 -13.76
N CYS A 242 12.90 -14.29 -14.54
CA CYS A 242 13.17 -14.73 -15.91
C CYS A 242 14.66 -14.79 -16.21
N ASP A 243 15.01 -15.42 -17.33
CA ASP A 243 16.29 -15.19 -18.00
C ASP A 243 16.30 -13.81 -18.65
N PRO A 244 17.21 -12.90 -18.27
CA PRO A 244 17.21 -11.53 -18.80
C PRO A 244 17.59 -11.42 -20.29
N ALA A 245 18.22 -12.44 -20.88
CA ALA A 245 18.59 -12.44 -22.29
C ALA A 245 17.44 -12.87 -23.22
N THR A 246 16.59 -13.77 -22.76
CA THR A 246 15.52 -14.39 -23.57
C THR A 246 14.11 -13.99 -23.10
N ALA A 247 13.97 -13.40 -21.92
CA ALA A 247 12.72 -13.16 -21.21
C ALA A 247 11.97 -14.46 -20.85
N GLU A 248 12.60 -15.62 -20.98
CA GLU A 248 12.01 -16.90 -20.61
C GLU A 248 11.74 -16.93 -19.10
N ILE A 249 10.48 -17.14 -18.74
CA ILE A 249 10.06 -17.17 -17.35
C ILE A 249 10.63 -18.41 -16.66
N MET A 250 11.23 -18.22 -15.50
CA MET A 250 11.73 -19.28 -14.63
C MET A 250 10.58 -19.76 -13.72
N PRO A 251 9.96 -20.92 -13.97
CA PRO A 251 8.70 -21.31 -13.32
C PRO A 251 8.77 -21.31 -11.80
N ALA A 252 9.89 -21.77 -11.23
CA ALA A 252 10.07 -21.81 -9.77
C ALA A 252 10.10 -20.40 -9.13
N ARG A 253 10.69 -19.41 -9.82
CA ARG A 253 10.71 -18.01 -9.34
C ARG A 253 9.36 -17.34 -9.50
N TRP A 254 8.74 -17.55 -10.66
CA TRP A 254 7.42 -17.00 -10.90
C TRP A 254 6.36 -17.56 -9.94
N ALA A 255 6.50 -18.83 -9.55
CA ALA A 255 5.63 -19.42 -8.53
C ALA A 255 5.71 -18.70 -7.17
N ASN A 256 6.89 -18.15 -6.79
CA ASN A 256 7.01 -17.34 -5.57
C ASN A 256 6.20 -16.03 -5.68
N TRP A 257 6.25 -15.35 -6.83
CA TRP A 257 5.41 -14.19 -7.09
C TRP A 257 3.92 -14.54 -7.03
N GLN A 258 3.52 -15.60 -7.73
CA GLN A 258 2.12 -16.04 -7.77
C GLN A 258 1.57 -16.44 -6.40
N ALA A 259 2.41 -16.97 -5.51
CA ALA A 259 2.01 -17.29 -4.15
C ALA A 259 1.66 -16.05 -3.31
N LEU A 260 2.09 -14.86 -3.75
CA LEU A 260 1.83 -13.56 -3.11
C LEU A 260 0.79 -12.72 -3.86
N ASP A 261 0.27 -13.22 -4.99
CA ASP A 261 -0.80 -12.55 -5.73
C ASP A 261 -2.16 -12.73 -5.02
N PRO A 262 -2.86 -11.63 -4.67
CA PRO A 262 -4.14 -11.70 -3.98
C PRO A 262 -5.19 -12.59 -4.65
N VAL A 263 -5.20 -12.66 -5.99
CA VAL A 263 -6.15 -13.53 -6.71
C VAL A 263 -5.86 -15.02 -6.51
N ASN A 264 -4.62 -15.38 -6.22
CA ASN A 264 -4.22 -16.75 -5.90
C ASN A 264 -4.32 -17.04 -4.39
N MET A 265 -4.18 -16.01 -3.54
CA MET A 265 -4.24 -16.15 -2.08
C MET A 265 -5.65 -16.29 -1.53
N VAL A 266 -6.66 -15.78 -2.24
CA VAL A 266 -8.01 -15.56 -1.71
C VAL A 266 -8.69 -16.82 -1.18
N GLU A 267 -8.52 -17.97 -1.82
CA GLU A 267 -9.14 -19.23 -1.39
C GLU A 267 -8.57 -19.72 -0.06
N ALA A 268 -7.25 -19.75 0.05
CA ALA A 268 -6.57 -20.14 1.29
C ALA A 268 -6.87 -19.16 2.44
N SER A 269 -7.12 -17.89 2.13
CA SER A 269 -7.38 -16.81 3.09
C SER A 269 -8.87 -16.63 3.44
N ALA A 270 -9.76 -17.44 2.87
CA ALA A 270 -11.20 -17.26 3.02
C ALA A 270 -11.68 -17.23 4.49
N GLY A 271 -11.05 -18.03 5.36
CA GLY A 271 -11.34 -18.05 6.79
C GLY A 271 -11.01 -16.74 7.49
N HIS A 272 -9.91 -16.08 7.10
CA HIS A 272 -9.50 -14.77 7.58
C HIS A 272 -10.46 -13.68 7.10
N LEU A 273 -10.70 -13.64 5.80
CA LEU A 273 -11.55 -12.61 5.18
C LEU A 273 -12.97 -12.62 5.71
N ARG A 274 -13.55 -13.79 6.09
CA ARG A 274 -14.88 -13.86 6.72
C ARG A 274 -14.95 -13.25 8.11
N ARG A 275 -13.82 -13.04 8.79
CA ARG A 275 -13.78 -12.44 10.13
C ARG A 275 -13.75 -10.91 10.09
N LEU A 276 -13.48 -10.32 8.93
CA LEU A 276 -13.50 -8.88 8.78
C LEU A 276 -14.91 -8.33 8.98
N LYS A 277 -15.01 -7.22 9.67
CA LYS A 277 -16.26 -6.45 9.83
C LYS A 277 -16.62 -5.71 8.54
N ALA A 278 -15.64 -5.29 7.77
CA ALA A 278 -15.81 -4.61 6.49
C ALA A 278 -14.63 -4.87 5.55
N LEU A 279 -14.94 -5.14 4.30
CA LEU A 279 -13.97 -5.21 3.19
C LEU A 279 -14.50 -4.40 2.02
N TYR A 280 -13.74 -3.38 1.62
CA TYR A 280 -14.03 -2.51 0.48
C TYR A 280 -12.97 -2.71 -0.60
N ILE A 281 -13.39 -2.82 -1.84
CA ILE A 281 -12.51 -2.96 -3.00
C ILE A 281 -13.06 -2.09 -4.12
N ASP A 282 -12.23 -1.27 -4.74
CA ASP A 282 -12.60 -0.58 -5.97
C ASP A 282 -11.43 -0.46 -6.96
N CYS A 283 -11.78 -0.20 -8.22
CA CYS A 283 -10.80 0.07 -9.27
C CYS A 283 -11.43 0.93 -10.36
N GLY A 284 -10.64 1.81 -10.96
CA GLY A 284 -11.04 2.54 -12.17
C GLY A 284 -11.22 1.58 -13.35
N ASP A 285 -12.27 1.78 -14.16
CA ASP A 285 -12.59 0.92 -15.31
C ASP A 285 -11.60 1.07 -16.48
N ARG A 286 -10.76 2.13 -16.43
CA ARG A 286 -9.71 2.48 -17.42
C ARG A 286 -8.32 2.50 -16.79
N ASP A 287 -8.11 1.74 -15.71
CA ASP A 287 -6.82 1.64 -15.03
C ASP A 287 -5.73 1.15 -15.99
N GLN A 288 -4.72 2.01 -16.22
CA GLN A 288 -3.66 1.79 -17.21
C GLN A 288 -2.66 0.71 -16.80
N PHE A 289 -2.70 0.23 -15.57
CA PHE A 289 -1.90 -0.90 -15.08
C PHE A 289 -2.66 -2.22 -15.12
N ASN A 290 -3.83 -2.26 -15.78
CA ASN A 290 -4.69 -3.44 -15.92
C ASN A 290 -5.26 -3.99 -14.58
N LEU A 291 -5.22 -3.20 -13.50
CA LEU A 291 -5.64 -3.63 -12.17
C LEU A 291 -7.14 -3.92 -12.08
N THR A 292 -7.94 -3.33 -12.97
CA THR A 292 -9.37 -3.61 -13.09
C THR A 292 -9.64 -5.11 -13.28
N PHE A 293 -8.82 -5.79 -14.09
CA PHE A 293 -9.01 -7.22 -14.32
C PHE A 293 -8.72 -8.07 -13.09
N GLY A 294 -7.68 -7.71 -12.34
CA GLY A 294 -7.37 -8.35 -11.07
C GLY A 294 -8.47 -8.11 -10.03
N ALA A 295 -8.96 -6.87 -9.91
CA ALA A 295 -10.06 -6.51 -9.02
C ALA A 295 -11.34 -7.30 -9.33
N ARG A 296 -11.68 -7.47 -10.62
CA ARG A 296 -12.79 -8.32 -11.08
C ARG A 296 -12.60 -9.79 -10.73
N GLN A 297 -11.38 -10.33 -10.89
CA GLN A 297 -11.07 -11.71 -10.53
C GLN A 297 -11.22 -11.92 -9.02
N LEU A 298 -10.68 -11.02 -8.21
CA LEU A 298 -10.82 -11.07 -6.76
C LEU A 298 -12.28 -10.96 -6.33
N HIS A 299 -13.05 -10.00 -6.86
CA HIS A 299 -14.49 -9.86 -6.61
C HIS A 299 -15.26 -11.15 -6.90
N ARG A 300 -15.01 -11.76 -8.07
CA ARG A 300 -15.67 -13.04 -8.43
C ARG A 300 -15.31 -14.17 -7.47
N ALA A 301 -14.06 -14.25 -7.04
CA ALA A 301 -13.61 -15.26 -6.09
C ALA A 301 -14.28 -15.05 -4.71
N LEU A 302 -14.29 -13.82 -4.20
CA LEU A 302 -14.97 -13.47 -2.93
C LEU A 302 -16.45 -13.77 -2.97
N THR A 303 -17.12 -13.44 -4.08
CA THR A 303 -18.55 -13.74 -4.28
C THR A 303 -18.82 -15.25 -4.28
N ARG A 304 -18.01 -16.03 -5.01
CA ARG A 304 -18.09 -17.50 -5.03
C ARG A 304 -17.89 -18.12 -3.65
N LEU A 305 -16.99 -17.55 -2.86
CA LEU A 305 -16.68 -18.01 -1.51
C LEU A 305 -17.68 -17.51 -0.45
N GLY A 306 -18.66 -16.70 -0.83
CA GLY A 306 -19.63 -16.11 0.09
C GLY A 306 -19.02 -15.18 1.13
N ILE A 307 -17.95 -14.46 0.77
CA ILE A 307 -17.26 -13.51 1.64
C ILE A 307 -17.92 -12.13 1.48
N PRO A 308 -18.48 -11.53 2.54
CA PRO A 308 -19.09 -10.20 2.47
C PRO A 308 -18.05 -9.14 2.10
N HIS A 309 -18.33 -8.36 1.06
CA HIS A 309 -17.49 -7.25 0.63
C HIS A 309 -18.31 -6.26 -0.20
N ARG A 310 -17.85 -5.00 -0.24
CA ARG A 310 -18.33 -3.99 -1.18
C ARG A 310 -17.34 -3.87 -2.31
N TYR A 311 -17.80 -4.02 -3.55
CA TYR A 311 -17.00 -3.86 -4.76
C TYR A 311 -17.59 -2.78 -5.64
N GLU A 312 -16.73 -1.90 -6.16
CA GLU A 312 -17.14 -0.83 -7.08
C GLU A 312 -16.15 -0.67 -8.23
N GLU A 313 -16.65 -0.41 -9.42
CA GLU A 313 -15.88 0.15 -10.53
C GLU A 313 -16.35 1.57 -10.77
N PHE A 314 -15.43 2.46 -11.15
CA PHE A 314 -15.74 3.85 -11.41
C PHE A 314 -15.10 4.33 -12.73
N PRO A 315 -15.70 5.32 -13.43
CA PRO A 315 -15.29 5.72 -14.77
C PRO A 315 -14.05 6.62 -14.74
N ASP A 316 -12.90 6.07 -14.32
CA ASP A 316 -11.62 6.79 -14.23
C ASP A 316 -10.43 5.84 -14.44
N ASP A 317 -9.21 6.41 -14.46
CA ASP A 317 -7.95 5.67 -14.56
C ASP A 317 -7.33 5.44 -13.16
N HIS A 318 -6.01 5.15 -13.11
CA HIS A 318 -5.27 4.94 -11.85
C HIS A 318 -4.92 6.24 -11.13
N SER A 319 -4.91 7.37 -11.84
CA SER A 319 -4.27 8.59 -11.36
C SER A 319 -5.24 9.50 -10.61
N SER A 320 -4.78 10.12 -9.51
CA SER A 320 -5.53 11.17 -8.79
C SER A 320 -6.93 10.76 -8.32
N VAL A 321 -7.15 9.49 -8.05
CA VAL A 321 -8.44 8.92 -7.63
C VAL A 321 -8.66 8.94 -6.11
N ASP A 322 -7.92 9.75 -5.37
CA ASP A 322 -8.05 9.87 -3.89
C ASP A 322 -9.48 10.23 -3.44
N TYR A 323 -10.31 10.82 -4.33
CA TYR A 323 -11.71 11.09 -4.04
C TYR A 323 -12.51 9.82 -3.71
N ARG A 324 -12.02 8.64 -4.10
CA ARG A 324 -12.64 7.34 -3.77
C ARG A 324 -12.58 7.03 -2.27
N MET A 325 -11.69 7.66 -1.54
CA MET A 325 -11.67 7.58 -0.07
C MET A 325 -12.95 8.15 0.56
N ASP A 326 -13.72 8.98 -0.16
CA ASP A 326 -15.04 9.46 0.29
C ASP A 326 -16.08 8.33 0.44
N GLU A 327 -15.87 7.21 -0.25
CA GLU A 327 -16.71 6.02 -0.17
C GLU A 327 -16.14 5.00 0.84
N SER A 328 -14.85 4.73 0.75
CA SER A 328 -14.23 3.67 1.54
C SER A 328 -14.03 4.03 3.01
N LEU A 329 -13.53 5.23 3.32
CA LEU A 329 -13.25 5.62 4.71
C LEU A 329 -14.51 5.62 5.60
N PRO A 330 -15.65 6.22 5.16
CA PRO A 330 -16.90 6.10 5.91
C PRO A 330 -17.37 4.66 6.08
N PHE A 331 -17.19 3.81 5.05
CA PHE A 331 -17.62 2.42 5.09
C PHE A 331 -16.83 1.61 6.13
N ILE A 332 -15.50 1.66 6.08
CA ILE A 332 -14.68 0.91 7.03
C ILE A 332 -14.73 1.50 8.45
N ALA A 333 -14.79 2.82 8.61
CA ALA A 333 -14.83 3.44 9.93
C ALA A 333 -16.13 3.12 10.68
N ARG A 334 -17.28 3.10 10.01
CA ARG A 334 -18.58 2.71 10.62
C ARG A 334 -18.56 1.28 11.16
N ALA A 335 -17.82 0.38 10.54
CA ALA A 335 -17.71 -1.00 11.00
C ALA A 335 -16.85 -1.16 12.26
N LEU A 336 -16.09 -0.12 12.63
CA LEU A 336 -15.09 -0.16 13.71
C LEU A 336 -15.57 0.56 15.00
N VAL A 337 -16.71 1.23 14.95
CA VAL A 337 -17.33 1.90 16.11
C VAL A 337 -18.36 1.04 16.80
#